data_04157ccf1e70c0568df7115dc346dcb5
#
_entry.id   04157ccf1e70c0568df7115dc346dcb5
#
_cell.length_a   1.000
_cell.length_b   1.000
_cell.length_c   1.000
_cell.angle_alpha   90.00
_cell.angle_beta   90.00
_cell.angle_gamma   90.00
#
_symmetry.space_group_name_H-M   'P 1'
#
loop_
_entity.id
_entity.type
_entity.pdbx_description
1 polymer ?
#
loop_
_entity_poly.entity_id
_entity_poly.type
_entity_poly.pdbx_seq_one_letter_code
_entity_poly.pdbx_strand_id
1 'polypeptide(L)'
;MESKLGLNMELVNQARQSAAKVADDVQVFIDQHTTVTVERAVCRLLGVDGVNEMDVPMPNVVVDHLLAVSLLPAGAAWAIGNAMVETGKDPQAVAEAVDSGELDLSKVPAHSDEEIRAVIDPVVRATVERINKNVAKRNAYLKEWGDREGPYLYIIVATGNIYEDIIQAKAGAKQGADIIAVIRTTGQSLLDYVPYGATTEGFGGTYATQENFRLMRAALDEVGEEQHRYIRLCNYCSGLCMPEIAAMGALERLDVMLNDALYGILFRDINMQRTIVDQFFSRVINGYAGVIINTGEDNYLTTDDAITAAHTVLASQFINEAFAKTAGMREEQMGLGHAFEMDPAVEDTFLYELAQAQMAREIFPNAPLKYMPPTKFMTGNIFRGHIQDALFNMVTILTGQKLCLLGMMTEAIHTPFMSDRALSIENAQYIFRTMKDLGSELTYKENGIIRNRANEVLTKATDLLKEIEKL
;
A
#
# COMPACT_ATOMS: atom_id res chain seq x y z
N MET A 1 20.48 -12.13 10.41
CA MET A 1 19.76 -12.69 11.61
C MET A 1 20.02 -14.20 11.61
N GLU A 2 20.36 -14.79 12.74
CA GLU A 2 20.55 -16.23 12.84
C GLU A 2 19.19 -16.94 12.71
N SER A 3 19.13 -18.01 11.90
CA SER A 3 17.88 -18.76 11.70
C SER A 3 17.47 -19.47 13.00
N LYS A 4 16.26 -19.21 13.48
CA LYS A 4 15.68 -19.86 14.68
C LYS A 4 14.79 -21.05 14.33
N LEU A 5 14.24 -21.06 13.12
CA LEU A 5 13.25 -22.07 12.69
C LEU A 5 13.90 -23.28 12.02
N GLY A 6 15.09 -23.11 11.42
CA GLY A 6 15.70 -24.15 10.60
C GLY A 6 14.84 -24.51 9.38
N LEU A 7 14.35 -23.45 8.67
CA LEU A 7 13.52 -23.63 7.47
C LEU A 7 14.28 -24.38 6.38
N ASN A 8 13.57 -25.19 5.62
CA ASN A 8 14.11 -25.80 4.41
C ASN A 8 14.26 -24.75 3.31
N MET A 9 15.45 -24.20 3.14
CA MET A 9 15.76 -23.16 2.17
C MET A 9 15.60 -23.60 0.72
N GLU A 10 15.65 -24.91 0.43
CA GLU A 10 15.35 -25.42 -0.90
C GLU A 10 13.86 -25.25 -1.24
N LEU A 11 12.96 -25.49 -0.29
CA LEU A 11 11.53 -25.21 -0.46
C LEU A 11 11.26 -23.71 -0.63
N VAL A 12 11.94 -22.83 0.13
CA VAL A 12 11.84 -21.38 -0.04
C VAL A 12 12.23 -20.97 -1.46
N ASN A 13 13.33 -21.53 -1.99
CA ASN A 13 13.77 -21.21 -3.34
C ASN A 13 12.79 -21.76 -4.41
N GLN A 14 12.26 -22.96 -4.22
CA GLN A 14 11.23 -23.52 -5.11
C GLN A 14 9.97 -22.67 -5.11
N ALA A 15 9.48 -22.23 -3.94
CA ALA A 15 8.34 -21.35 -3.82
C ALA A 15 8.55 -20.03 -4.57
N ARG A 16 9.74 -19.40 -4.43
CA ARG A 16 10.09 -18.20 -5.18
C ARG A 16 10.14 -18.41 -6.69
N GLN A 17 10.68 -19.55 -7.14
CA GLN A 17 10.74 -19.88 -8.57
C GLN A 17 9.33 -20.04 -9.16
N SER A 18 8.44 -20.77 -8.48
CA SER A 18 7.06 -20.93 -8.94
C SER A 18 6.31 -19.59 -8.94
N ALA A 19 6.47 -18.78 -7.88
CA ALA A 19 5.86 -17.45 -7.82
C ALA A 19 6.39 -16.50 -8.91
N ALA A 20 7.69 -16.55 -9.21
CA ALA A 20 8.29 -15.77 -10.29
C ALA A 20 7.72 -16.16 -11.66
N LYS A 21 7.57 -17.45 -11.92
CA LYS A 21 6.97 -17.92 -13.18
C LYS A 21 5.52 -17.48 -13.33
N VAL A 22 4.70 -17.56 -12.26
CA VAL A 22 3.35 -17.01 -12.26
C VAL A 22 3.35 -15.52 -12.58
N ALA A 23 4.28 -14.76 -11.98
CA ALA A 23 4.40 -13.33 -12.24
C ALA A 23 4.83 -13.04 -13.70
N ASP A 24 5.76 -13.80 -14.25
CA ASP A 24 6.23 -13.67 -15.63
C ASP A 24 5.11 -13.95 -16.64
N ASP A 25 4.31 -15.00 -16.42
CA ASP A 25 3.17 -15.33 -17.28
C ASP A 25 2.10 -14.24 -17.25
N VAL A 26 1.81 -13.68 -16.06
CA VAL A 26 0.88 -12.55 -15.91
C VAL A 26 1.45 -11.27 -16.55
N GLN A 27 2.77 -11.05 -16.49
CA GLN A 27 3.41 -9.88 -17.10
C GLN A 27 3.21 -9.82 -18.61
N VAL A 28 3.18 -10.96 -19.30
CA VAL A 28 2.87 -11.03 -20.75
C VAL A 28 1.50 -10.42 -21.05
N PHE A 29 0.52 -10.64 -20.18
CA PHE A 29 -0.80 -10.01 -20.31
C PHE A 29 -0.73 -8.50 -20.00
N ILE A 30 -0.04 -8.11 -18.92
CA ILE A 30 0.10 -6.71 -18.50
C ILE A 30 0.73 -5.87 -19.62
N ASP A 31 1.78 -6.36 -20.26
CA ASP A 31 2.53 -5.63 -21.30
C ASP A 31 1.71 -5.32 -22.57
N GLN A 32 0.58 -6.00 -22.74
CA GLN A 32 -0.31 -5.85 -23.91
C GLN A 32 -1.55 -5.00 -23.60
N HIS A 33 -1.73 -4.54 -22.35
CA HIS A 33 -2.98 -3.92 -21.94
C HIS A 33 -2.74 -2.62 -21.17
N THR A 34 -3.67 -1.70 -21.32
CA THR A 34 -3.84 -0.53 -20.46
C THR A 34 -5.24 -0.53 -19.86
N THR A 35 -5.50 0.36 -18.93
CA THR A 35 -6.81 0.55 -18.29
C THR A 35 -7.18 2.03 -18.25
N VAL A 36 -8.45 2.32 -18.07
CA VAL A 36 -8.91 3.71 -17.86
C VAL A 36 -8.18 4.38 -16.68
N THR A 37 -7.87 3.60 -15.64
CA THR A 37 -7.19 4.12 -14.45
C THR A 37 -5.71 4.40 -14.69
N VAL A 38 -5.02 3.54 -15.44
CA VAL A 38 -3.64 3.79 -15.87
C VAL A 38 -3.58 5.08 -16.69
N GLU A 39 -4.49 5.23 -17.67
CA GLU A 39 -4.47 6.42 -18.53
C GLU A 39 -4.86 7.71 -17.77
N ARG A 40 -5.76 7.64 -16.78
CA ARG A 40 -6.01 8.77 -15.89
C ARG A 40 -4.79 9.13 -15.03
N ALA A 41 -4.04 8.13 -14.56
CA ALA A 41 -2.78 8.36 -13.86
C ALA A 41 -1.74 9.04 -14.78
N VAL A 42 -1.67 8.62 -16.04
CA VAL A 42 -0.83 9.28 -17.07
C VAL A 42 -1.24 10.74 -17.24
N CYS A 43 -2.54 11.04 -17.38
CA CYS A 43 -3.03 12.43 -17.42
C CYS A 43 -2.54 13.26 -16.23
N ARG A 44 -2.65 12.71 -15.00
CA ARG A 44 -2.16 13.40 -13.78
C ARG A 44 -0.65 13.62 -13.80
N LEU A 45 0.12 12.67 -14.27
CA LEU A 45 1.58 12.79 -14.41
C LEU A 45 1.97 13.79 -15.50
N LEU A 46 1.11 14.05 -16.47
CA LEU A 46 1.25 15.11 -17.47
C LEU A 46 0.73 16.48 -16.96
N GLY A 47 0.22 16.56 -15.72
CA GLY A 47 -0.20 17.81 -15.10
C GLY A 47 -1.67 18.16 -15.34
N VAL A 48 -2.47 17.24 -15.87
CA VAL A 48 -3.94 17.43 -15.96
C VAL A 48 -4.56 17.26 -14.57
N ASP A 49 -5.24 18.28 -14.09
CA ASP A 49 -5.83 18.33 -12.75
C ASP A 49 -7.15 19.12 -12.76
N GLY A 50 -7.82 19.19 -11.64
CA GLY A 50 -9.08 19.90 -11.47
C GLY A 50 -10.32 19.13 -11.89
N VAL A 51 -11.43 19.85 -11.94
CA VAL A 51 -12.75 19.34 -12.35
C VAL A 51 -13.40 20.33 -13.31
N ASN A 52 -14.34 19.83 -14.12
CA ASN A 52 -15.16 20.66 -14.97
C ASN A 52 -16.37 21.27 -14.19
N GLU A 53 -17.27 21.97 -14.89
CA GLU A 53 -18.46 22.59 -14.31
C GLU A 53 -19.46 21.60 -13.67
N MET A 54 -19.34 20.31 -13.98
CA MET A 54 -20.17 19.23 -13.42
C MET A 54 -19.43 18.42 -12.35
N ASP A 55 -18.33 18.93 -11.81
CA ASP A 55 -17.45 18.26 -10.85
C ASP A 55 -16.83 16.95 -11.35
N VAL A 56 -16.76 16.74 -12.67
CA VAL A 56 -16.06 15.59 -13.26
C VAL A 56 -14.57 15.87 -13.29
N PRO A 57 -13.71 14.98 -12.74
CA PRO A 57 -12.26 15.17 -12.81
C PRO A 57 -11.74 15.26 -14.25
N MET A 58 -10.88 16.22 -14.53
CA MET A 58 -10.33 16.45 -15.87
C MET A 58 -9.60 15.23 -16.45
N PRO A 59 -8.87 14.41 -15.67
CA PRO A 59 -8.36 13.13 -16.18
C PRO A 59 -9.45 12.16 -16.65
N ASN A 60 -10.62 12.12 -15.99
CA ASN A 60 -11.76 11.34 -16.44
C ASN A 60 -12.31 11.87 -17.77
N VAL A 61 -12.46 13.19 -17.91
CA VAL A 61 -12.94 13.82 -19.17
C VAL A 61 -12.12 13.35 -20.37
N VAL A 62 -10.78 13.41 -20.25
CA VAL A 62 -9.88 12.99 -21.34
C VAL A 62 -10.01 11.49 -21.62
N VAL A 63 -9.97 10.67 -20.57
CA VAL A 63 -9.94 9.20 -20.73
C VAL A 63 -11.29 8.66 -21.17
N ASP A 64 -12.39 9.21 -20.70
CA ASP A 64 -13.73 8.83 -21.14
C ASP A 64 -13.94 9.20 -22.62
N HIS A 65 -13.39 10.34 -23.07
CA HIS A 65 -13.36 10.68 -24.49
C HIS A 65 -12.55 9.65 -25.29
N LEU A 66 -11.32 9.30 -24.87
CA LEU A 66 -10.50 8.27 -25.54
C LEU A 66 -11.21 6.90 -25.62
N LEU A 67 -11.89 6.53 -24.54
CA LEU A 67 -12.68 5.28 -24.52
C LEU A 67 -13.85 5.33 -25.52
N ALA A 68 -14.59 6.45 -25.54
CA ALA A 68 -15.74 6.63 -26.42
C ALA A 68 -15.37 6.58 -27.92
N VAL A 69 -14.18 7.09 -28.27
CA VAL A 69 -13.69 7.08 -29.66
C VAL A 69 -12.75 5.92 -29.98
N SER A 70 -12.63 4.92 -29.08
CA SER A 70 -11.80 3.71 -29.24
C SER A 70 -10.29 3.99 -29.40
N LEU A 71 -9.79 5.09 -28.82
CA LEU A 71 -8.38 5.46 -28.81
C LEU A 71 -7.65 5.09 -27.50
N LEU A 72 -8.36 4.55 -26.50
CA LEU A 72 -7.75 4.20 -25.21
C LEU A 72 -6.49 3.30 -25.36
N PRO A 73 -6.45 2.29 -26.25
CA PRO A 73 -5.26 1.45 -26.43
C PRO A 73 -4.02 2.19 -26.98
N ALA A 74 -4.18 3.35 -27.58
CA ALA A 74 -3.06 4.19 -28.03
C ALA A 74 -2.40 4.93 -26.88
N GLY A 75 -3.11 5.10 -25.76
CA GLY A 75 -2.63 5.77 -24.54
C GLY A 75 -2.86 7.28 -24.53
N ALA A 76 -3.13 7.80 -23.33
CA ALA A 76 -3.40 9.23 -23.12
C ALA A 76 -2.18 10.10 -23.48
N ALA A 77 -0.97 9.64 -23.18
CA ALA A 77 0.24 10.40 -23.52
C ALA A 77 0.43 10.60 -25.04
N TRP A 78 0.09 9.56 -25.83
CA TRP A 78 0.11 9.65 -27.29
C TRP A 78 -0.96 10.62 -27.80
N ALA A 79 -2.18 10.51 -27.31
CA ALA A 79 -3.29 11.34 -27.76
C ALA A 79 -3.10 12.82 -27.39
N ILE A 80 -2.72 13.09 -26.13
CA ILE A 80 -2.42 14.45 -25.65
C ILE A 80 -1.20 15.01 -26.41
N GLY A 81 -0.16 14.20 -26.62
CA GLY A 81 1.04 14.62 -27.35
C GLY A 81 0.74 15.05 -28.77
N ASN A 82 -0.07 14.29 -29.52
CA ASN A 82 -0.52 14.71 -30.85
C ASN A 82 -1.29 16.04 -30.82
N ALA A 83 -2.20 16.18 -29.84
CA ALA A 83 -2.97 17.41 -29.68
C ALA A 83 -2.09 18.61 -29.31
N MET A 84 -1.06 18.41 -28.48
CA MET A 84 -0.07 19.45 -28.15
C MET A 84 0.73 19.91 -29.38
N VAL A 85 1.17 18.97 -30.22
CA VAL A 85 1.89 19.29 -31.47
C VAL A 85 1.00 20.09 -32.42
N GLU A 86 -0.23 19.65 -32.62
CA GLU A 86 -1.19 20.27 -33.56
C GLU A 86 -1.66 21.66 -33.11
N THR A 87 -1.92 21.82 -31.79
CA THR A 87 -2.58 23.03 -31.27
C THR A 87 -1.65 24.01 -30.57
N GLY A 88 -0.46 23.57 -30.15
CA GLY A 88 0.45 24.33 -29.31
C GLY A 88 -0.04 24.51 -27.86
N LYS A 89 -1.15 23.84 -27.46
CA LYS A 89 -1.68 23.86 -26.11
C LYS A 89 -0.86 22.99 -25.16
N ASP A 90 -0.79 23.31 -23.88
CA ASP A 90 -0.28 22.41 -22.85
C ASP A 90 -1.29 21.29 -22.49
N PRO A 91 -0.91 20.25 -21.72
CA PRO A 91 -1.81 19.13 -21.41
C PRO A 91 -3.11 19.55 -20.71
N GLN A 92 -3.08 20.55 -19.82
CA GLN A 92 -4.27 21.05 -19.14
C GLN A 92 -5.21 21.74 -20.13
N ALA A 93 -4.69 22.61 -20.97
CA ALA A 93 -5.47 23.30 -22.01
C ALA A 93 -6.02 22.34 -23.08
N VAL A 94 -5.33 21.23 -23.36
CA VAL A 94 -5.85 20.13 -24.20
C VAL A 94 -7.06 19.49 -23.51
N ALA A 95 -6.97 19.16 -22.23
CA ALA A 95 -8.09 18.57 -21.48
C ALA A 95 -9.31 19.51 -21.45
N GLU A 96 -9.11 20.79 -21.20
CA GLU A 96 -10.17 21.82 -21.22
C GLU A 96 -10.82 21.96 -22.62
N ALA A 97 -10.03 21.88 -23.69
CA ALA A 97 -10.56 21.90 -25.04
C ALA A 97 -11.36 20.63 -25.39
N VAL A 98 -11.01 19.47 -24.82
CA VAL A 98 -11.81 18.25 -24.93
C VAL A 98 -13.13 18.40 -24.17
N ASP A 99 -13.10 18.92 -22.94
CA ASP A 99 -14.30 19.14 -22.12
C ASP A 99 -15.30 20.08 -22.80
N SER A 100 -14.81 21.20 -23.35
CA SER A 100 -15.66 22.18 -24.05
C SER A 100 -16.16 21.69 -25.42
N GLY A 101 -15.66 20.56 -25.93
CA GLY A 101 -15.96 20.09 -27.27
C GLY A 101 -15.24 20.87 -28.40
N GLU A 102 -14.34 21.77 -28.07
CA GLU A 102 -13.47 22.47 -29.05
C GLU A 102 -12.54 21.48 -29.77
N LEU A 103 -12.06 20.46 -29.05
CA LEU A 103 -11.11 19.49 -29.54
C LEU A 103 -11.67 18.07 -29.46
N ASP A 104 -11.65 17.38 -30.59
CA ASP A 104 -11.96 15.96 -30.70
C ASP A 104 -10.65 15.19 -30.98
N LEU A 105 -10.15 14.46 -30.02
CA LEU A 105 -8.87 13.74 -30.11
C LEU A 105 -8.83 12.71 -31.25
N SER A 106 -9.99 12.20 -31.69
CA SER A 106 -10.09 11.29 -32.82
C SER A 106 -9.82 11.95 -34.18
N LYS A 107 -9.88 13.29 -34.23
CA LYS A 107 -9.67 14.09 -35.45
C LYS A 107 -8.28 14.73 -35.50
N VAL A 108 -7.50 14.59 -34.43
CA VAL A 108 -6.14 15.10 -34.38
C VAL A 108 -5.24 14.26 -35.29
N PRO A 109 -4.46 14.85 -36.18
CA PRO A 109 -3.49 14.10 -36.99
C PRO A 109 -2.47 13.38 -36.13
N ALA A 110 -2.07 12.19 -36.56
CA ALA A 110 -0.96 11.49 -35.95
C ALA A 110 0.38 12.15 -36.36
N HIS A 111 1.17 12.48 -35.39
CA HIS A 111 2.54 13.01 -35.56
C HIS A 111 3.58 11.92 -35.27
N SER A 112 4.83 12.17 -35.64
CA SER A 112 5.93 11.26 -35.35
C SER A 112 6.23 11.20 -33.84
N ASP A 113 6.78 10.07 -33.40
CA ASP A 113 7.23 9.91 -32.00
C ASP A 113 8.23 11.00 -31.60
N GLU A 114 9.05 11.48 -32.52
CA GLU A 114 10.02 12.55 -32.26
C GLU A 114 9.32 13.88 -31.97
N GLU A 115 8.31 14.25 -32.75
CA GLU A 115 7.50 15.45 -32.52
C GLU A 115 6.73 15.38 -31.21
N ILE A 116 6.10 14.24 -30.93
CA ILE A 116 5.37 14.02 -29.66
C ILE A 116 6.34 14.12 -28.48
N ARG A 117 7.48 13.46 -28.54
CA ARG A 117 8.50 13.54 -27.48
C ARG A 117 9.02 14.95 -27.26
N ALA A 118 9.16 15.73 -28.31
CA ALA A 118 9.63 17.11 -28.21
C ALA A 118 8.72 17.98 -27.32
N VAL A 119 7.41 17.72 -27.30
CA VAL A 119 6.44 18.47 -26.48
C VAL A 119 6.14 17.80 -25.13
N ILE A 120 6.14 16.46 -25.06
CA ILE A 120 5.80 15.70 -23.84
C ILE A 120 7.00 15.62 -22.88
N ASP A 121 8.22 15.39 -23.35
CA ASP A 121 9.41 15.22 -22.50
C ASP A 121 9.68 16.40 -21.54
N PRO A 122 9.49 17.67 -21.90
CA PRO A 122 9.61 18.76 -20.94
C PRO A 122 8.63 18.67 -19.78
N VAL A 123 7.37 18.27 -20.06
CA VAL A 123 6.31 18.11 -19.05
C VAL A 123 6.66 16.95 -18.12
N VAL A 124 7.03 15.79 -18.68
CA VAL A 124 7.45 14.62 -17.92
C VAL A 124 8.65 14.94 -17.04
N ARG A 125 9.67 15.66 -17.58
CA ARG A 125 10.84 16.07 -16.78
C ARG A 125 10.46 16.93 -15.58
N ALA A 126 9.52 17.85 -15.71
CA ALA A 126 9.05 18.68 -14.60
C ALA A 126 8.40 17.84 -13.50
N THR A 127 7.56 16.88 -13.87
CA THR A 127 6.92 15.94 -12.93
C THR A 127 7.93 15.04 -12.23
N VAL A 128 8.86 14.46 -12.98
CA VAL A 128 9.95 13.64 -12.44
C VAL A 128 10.83 14.44 -11.47
N GLU A 129 11.14 15.69 -11.80
CA GLU A 129 11.89 16.60 -10.91
C GLU A 129 11.11 16.87 -9.61
N ARG A 130 9.79 17.06 -9.66
CA ARG A 130 8.94 17.23 -8.47
C ARG A 130 9.00 15.98 -7.58
N ILE A 131 8.86 14.79 -8.15
CA ILE A 131 8.97 13.52 -7.41
C ILE A 131 10.37 13.38 -6.79
N ASN A 132 11.43 13.67 -7.55
CA ASN A 132 12.81 13.61 -7.06
C ASN A 132 13.07 14.57 -5.91
N LYS A 133 12.52 15.80 -5.95
CA LYS A 133 12.57 16.75 -4.83
C LYS A 133 11.88 16.20 -3.57
N ASN A 134 10.75 15.52 -3.73
CA ASN A 134 10.05 14.85 -2.62
C ASN A 134 10.88 13.72 -2.01
N VAL A 135 11.48 12.87 -2.84
CA VAL A 135 12.40 11.80 -2.38
C VAL A 135 13.61 12.40 -1.66
N ALA A 136 14.21 13.44 -2.23
CA ALA A 136 15.37 14.11 -1.62
C ALA A 136 15.00 14.75 -0.27
N LYS A 137 13.83 15.39 -0.17
CA LYS A 137 13.34 15.98 1.10
C LYS A 137 13.14 14.91 2.18
N ARG A 138 12.49 13.77 1.84
CA ARG A 138 12.37 12.63 2.75
C ARG A 138 13.74 12.16 3.26
N ASN A 139 14.67 11.94 2.33
CA ASN A 139 15.99 11.43 2.64
C ASN A 139 16.81 12.42 3.50
N ALA A 140 16.64 13.73 3.27
CA ALA A 140 17.27 14.77 4.08
C ALA A 140 16.78 14.72 5.52
N TYR A 141 15.48 14.63 5.76
CA TYR A 141 14.91 14.49 7.11
C TYR A 141 15.39 13.21 7.81
N LEU A 142 15.36 12.07 7.11
CA LEU A 142 15.83 10.79 7.66
C LEU A 142 17.33 10.83 8.00
N LYS A 143 18.13 11.54 7.21
CA LYS A 143 19.56 11.73 7.48
C LYS A 143 19.81 12.67 8.67
N GLU A 144 19.04 13.74 8.79
CA GLU A 144 19.21 14.76 9.81
C GLU A 144 18.70 14.28 11.17
N TRP A 145 17.52 13.66 11.23
CA TRP A 145 16.87 13.27 12.48
C TRP A 145 17.07 11.80 12.84
N GLY A 146 17.64 11.01 11.93
CA GLY A 146 17.75 9.57 12.05
C GLY A 146 16.45 8.86 11.71
N ASP A 147 16.57 7.57 11.45
CA ASP A 147 15.40 6.69 11.27
C ASP A 147 15.34 5.70 12.43
N ARG A 148 14.14 5.40 12.89
CA ARG A 148 13.95 4.40 13.94
C ARG A 148 14.22 3.02 13.36
N GLU A 149 14.96 2.19 14.09
CA GLU A 149 15.23 0.80 13.65
C GLU A 149 13.94 -0.04 13.56
N GLY A 150 12.87 0.40 14.21
CA GLY A 150 11.58 -0.28 14.30
C GLY A 150 11.39 -0.95 15.67
N PRO A 151 10.25 -1.57 15.95
CA PRO A 151 9.03 -1.53 15.14
C PRO A 151 8.49 -0.10 15.01
N TYR A 152 7.98 0.24 13.82
CA TYR A 152 7.26 1.51 13.64
C TYR A 152 5.86 1.40 14.22
N LEU A 153 5.51 2.35 15.07
CA LEU A 153 4.17 2.50 15.62
C LEU A 153 3.26 3.10 14.55
N TYR A 154 2.41 2.26 13.98
CA TYR A 154 1.55 2.60 12.86
C TYR A 154 0.09 2.70 13.34
N ILE A 155 -0.52 3.87 13.20
CA ILE A 155 -1.92 4.11 13.58
C ILE A 155 -2.75 4.59 12.39
N ILE A 156 -4.06 4.42 12.51
CA ILE A 156 -5.04 4.86 11.52
C ILE A 156 -5.79 6.07 12.07
N VAL A 157 -5.90 7.11 11.23
CA VAL A 157 -6.72 8.29 11.48
C VAL A 157 -7.57 8.55 10.23
N ALA A 158 -8.85 8.30 10.31
CA ALA A 158 -9.74 8.36 9.15
C ALA A 158 -11.18 8.67 9.58
N THR A 159 -11.44 9.94 9.92
CA THR A 159 -12.77 10.38 10.41
C THR A 159 -13.76 10.68 9.28
N GLY A 160 -13.28 10.83 8.06
CA GLY A 160 -14.04 11.35 6.91
C GLY A 160 -13.80 12.83 6.64
N ASN A 161 -13.23 13.55 7.59
CA ASN A 161 -12.95 14.98 7.50
C ASN A 161 -11.44 15.22 7.64
N ILE A 162 -10.80 15.70 6.57
CA ILE A 162 -9.34 15.90 6.56
C ILE A 162 -8.85 16.87 7.65
N TYR A 163 -9.64 17.89 7.99
CA TYR A 163 -9.24 18.86 9.00
C TYR A 163 -9.27 18.26 10.41
N GLU A 164 -10.24 17.41 10.70
CA GLU A 164 -10.30 16.64 11.95
C GLU A 164 -9.17 15.58 11.99
N ASP A 165 -8.91 14.93 10.87
CA ASP A 165 -7.82 13.96 10.75
C ASP A 165 -6.47 14.60 11.03
N ILE A 166 -6.23 15.83 10.60
CA ILE A 166 -4.99 16.58 10.90
C ILE A 166 -4.81 16.75 12.39
N ILE A 167 -5.87 17.12 13.12
CA ILE A 167 -5.82 17.30 14.59
C ILE A 167 -5.43 15.98 15.26
N GLN A 168 -6.11 14.90 14.88
CA GLN A 168 -5.89 13.59 15.46
C GLN A 168 -4.54 12.99 15.05
N ALA A 169 -4.10 13.21 13.82
CA ALA A 169 -2.79 12.77 13.33
C ALA A 169 -1.64 13.45 14.07
N LYS A 170 -1.73 14.77 14.25
CA LYS A 170 -0.74 15.52 15.06
C LYS A 170 -0.70 15.01 16.50
N ALA A 171 -1.86 14.74 17.12
CA ALA A 171 -1.91 14.18 18.48
C ALA A 171 -1.23 12.81 18.54
N GLY A 172 -1.55 11.89 17.62
CA GLY A 172 -0.94 10.56 17.58
C GLY A 172 0.57 10.61 17.30
N ALA A 173 1.00 11.49 16.39
CA ALA A 173 2.42 11.68 16.11
C ALA A 173 3.17 12.20 17.34
N LYS A 174 2.61 13.19 18.08
CA LYS A 174 3.18 13.71 19.33
C LYS A 174 3.26 12.65 20.45
N GLN A 175 2.35 11.67 20.44
CA GLN A 175 2.37 10.54 21.37
C GLN A 175 3.38 9.44 20.98
N GLY A 176 3.94 9.49 19.79
CA GLY A 176 5.00 8.59 19.35
C GLY A 176 4.70 7.72 18.15
N ALA A 177 3.56 7.91 17.48
CA ALA A 177 3.30 7.21 16.22
C ALA A 177 4.32 7.60 15.16
N ASP A 178 4.81 6.60 14.42
CA ASP A 178 5.82 6.74 13.35
C ASP A 178 5.18 6.78 11.95
N ILE A 179 4.01 6.15 11.83
CA ILE A 179 3.24 6.08 10.59
C ILE A 179 1.80 6.46 10.88
N ILE A 180 1.27 7.39 10.12
CA ILE A 180 -0.14 7.80 10.18
C ILE A 180 -0.82 7.43 8.86
N ALA A 181 -1.81 6.55 8.92
CA ALA A 181 -2.66 6.27 7.78
C ALA A 181 -3.86 7.20 7.74
N VAL A 182 -4.03 7.89 6.64
CA VAL A 182 -5.28 8.53 6.27
C VAL A 182 -5.96 7.58 5.29
N ILE A 183 -6.90 6.80 5.78
CA ILE A 183 -7.52 5.74 5.00
C ILE A 183 -8.57 6.33 4.08
N ARG A 184 -8.51 5.94 2.79
CA ARG A 184 -9.63 6.13 1.89
C ARG A 184 -10.86 5.37 2.40
N THR A 185 -12.02 5.85 2.07
CA THR A 185 -13.25 5.16 2.45
C THR A 185 -13.37 3.79 1.75
N THR A 186 -14.06 2.87 2.37
CA THR A 186 -14.42 1.59 1.74
C THR A 186 -15.17 1.82 0.42
N GLY A 187 -16.06 2.84 0.37
CA GLY A 187 -16.77 3.22 -0.85
C GLY A 187 -15.83 3.70 -1.96
N GLN A 188 -14.79 4.49 -1.67
CA GLN A 188 -13.86 4.98 -2.69
C GLN A 188 -13.14 3.85 -3.44
N SER A 189 -12.96 2.69 -2.83
CA SER A 189 -12.34 1.54 -3.53
C SER A 189 -13.15 1.05 -4.74
N LEU A 190 -14.43 1.37 -4.79
CA LEU A 190 -15.36 1.04 -5.87
C LEU A 190 -15.73 2.25 -6.75
N LEU A 191 -15.22 3.45 -6.44
CA LEU A 191 -15.41 4.61 -7.30
C LEU A 191 -14.39 4.59 -8.45
N ASP A 192 -14.88 4.84 -9.66
CA ASP A 192 -14.05 4.94 -10.85
C ASP A 192 -13.66 6.40 -11.16
N TYR A 193 -13.45 7.16 -10.11
CA TYR A 193 -12.91 8.52 -10.14
C TYR A 193 -12.31 8.87 -8.78
N VAL A 194 -11.44 9.86 -8.73
CA VAL A 194 -10.89 10.42 -7.50
C VAL A 194 -11.57 11.76 -7.22
N PRO A 195 -12.20 11.94 -6.05
CA PRO A 195 -12.76 13.24 -5.66
C PRO A 195 -11.69 14.35 -5.68
N TYR A 196 -12.12 15.59 -5.96
CA TYR A 196 -11.23 16.74 -6.04
C TYR A 196 -11.24 17.57 -4.76
N GLY A 197 -10.09 18.13 -4.42
CA GLY A 197 -9.93 19.08 -3.32
C GLY A 197 -9.90 18.46 -1.93
N ALA A 198 -9.97 19.32 -0.92
CA ALA A 198 -10.08 18.93 0.48
C ALA A 198 -11.49 18.39 0.76
N THR A 199 -11.61 17.27 1.46
CA THR A 199 -12.89 16.64 1.75
C THR A 199 -13.22 16.67 3.24
N THR A 200 -14.47 16.98 3.56
CA THR A 200 -15.01 17.05 4.92
C THR A 200 -16.02 15.93 5.21
N GLU A 201 -16.28 15.11 4.21
CA GLU A 201 -17.17 13.95 4.30
C GLU A 201 -16.48 12.74 3.69
N GLY A 202 -16.71 11.57 4.26
CA GLY A 202 -16.21 10.31 3.78
C GLY A 202 -17.12 9.17 4.19
N PHE A 203 -17.16 8.11 3.39
CA PHE A 203 -17.95 6.92 3.68
C PHE A 203 -17.05 5.78 4.17
N GLY A 204 -16.98 5.60 5.49
CA GLY A 204 -16.10 4.62 6.13
C GLY A 204 -14.63 5.04 6.15
N GLY A 205 -14.35 6.35 6.21
CA GLY A 205 -13.02 6.94 6.25
C GLY A 205 -12.87 8.17 5.35
N THR A 206 -11.69 8.73 5.28
CA THR A 206 -11.37 9.94 4.53
C THR A 206 -10.97 9.62 3.10
N TYR A 207 -11.40 10.41 2.14
CA TYR A 207 -11.04 10.22 0.74
C TYR A 207 -9.56 10.45 0.48
N ALA A 208 -8.96 9.62 -0.36
CA ALA A 208 -7.65 9.89 -0.95
C ALA A 208 -7.83 10.89 -2.09
N THR A 209 -7.45 12.13 -1.85
CA THR A 209 -7.34 13.20 -2.86
C THR A 209 -5.94 13.78 -2.81
N GLN A 210 -5.50 14.42 -3.88
CA GLN A 210 -4.18 15.04 -3.89
C GLN A 210 -4.08 16.14 -2.83
N GLU A 211 -5.14 16.93 -2.65
CA GLU A 211 -5.20 17.98 -1.65
C GLU A 211 -5.17 17.42 -0.22
N ASN A 212 -5.89 16.33 0.06
CA ASN A 212 -5.83 15.68 1.38
C ASN A 212 -4.42 15.17 1.70
N PHE A 213 -3.72 14.61 0.70
CA PHE A 213 -2.31 14.23 0.88
C PHE A 213 -1.43 15.43 1.19
N ARG A 214 -1.58 16.53 0.44
CA ARG A 214 -0.80 17.75 0.61
C ARG A 214 -1.00 18.35 2.00
N LEU A 215 -2.25 18.47 2.45
CA LEU A 215 -2.61 19.02 3.76
C LEU A 215 -2.05 18.16 4.90
N MET A 216 -2.26 16.83 4.82
CA MET A 216 -1.77 15.93 5.85
C MET A 216 -0.24 15.87 5.87
N ARG A 217 0.42 15.85 4.69
CA ARG A 217 1.88 15.88 4.61
C ARG A 217 2.48 17.13 5.26
N ALA A 218 1.89 18.28 5.02
CA ALA A 218 2.31 19.53 5.65
C ALA A 218 2.15 19.49 7.18
N ALA A 219 1.02 18.96 7.65
CA ALA A 219 0.76 18.80 9.08
C ALA A 219 1.73 17.85 9.78
N LEU A 220 2.11 16.74 9.13
CA LEU A 220 3.08 15.79 9.68
C LEU A 220 4.52 16.32 9.61
N ASP A 221 4.86 17.15 8.61
CA ASP A 221 6.16 17.84 8.57
C ASP A 221 6.30 18.80 9.77
N GLU A 222 5.26 19.59 10.06
CA GLU A 222 5.26 20.52 11.20
C GLU A 222 5.54 19.79 12.52
N VAL A 223 4.89 18.65 12.78
CA VAL A 223 5.17 17.84 13.97
C VAL A 223 6.56 17.20 13.91
N GLY A 224 6.99 16.78 12.74
CA GLY A 224 8.31 16.20 12.53
C GLY A 224 9.42 17.18 12.86
N GLU A 225 9.30 18.43 12.41
CA GLU A 225 10.23 19.53 12.72
C GLU A 225 10.22 19.88 14.20
N GLU A 226 9.04 19.92 14.85
CA GLU A 226 8.90 20.14 16.29
C GLU A 226 9.60 19.06 17.12
N GLN A 227 9.52 17.79 16.69
CA GLN A 227 10.00 16.64 17.45
C GLN A 227 11.34 16.06 16.96
N HIS A 228 11.92 16.64 15.91
CA HIS A 228 13.12 16.12 15.23
C HIS A 228 12.98 14.64 14.86
N ARG A 229 11.85 14.29 14.23
CA ARG A 229 11.49 12.91 13.88
C ARG A 229 10.66 12.86 12.60
N TYR A 230 11.05 12.00 11.66
CA TYR A 230 10.26 11.85 10.42
C TYR A 230 9.01 11.02 10.67
N ILE A 231 7.83 11.62 10.43
CA ILE A 231 6.53 10.95 10.53
C ILE A 231 6.09 10.53 9.13
N ARG A 232 5.87 9.24 8.91
CA ARG A 232 5.47 8.71 7.61
C ARG A 232 3.98 8.87 7.39
N LEU A 233 3.62 9.28 6.18
CA LEU A 233 2.24 9.31 5.70
C LEU A 233 1.92 8.03 4.96
N CYS A 234 0.82 7.37 5.35
CA CYS A 234 0.31 6.18 4.68
C CYS A 234 -1.10 6.40 4.14
N ASN A 235 -1.41 5.73 3.04
CA ASN A 235 -2.77 5.66 2.51
C ASN A 235 -3.10 4.25 2.02
N TYR A 236 -4.39 3.88 2.07
CA TYR A 236 -4.86 2.61 1.52
C TYR A 236 -5.37 2.79 0.10
N CYS A 237 -4.84 2.00 -0.83
CA CYS A 237 -5.17 2.06 -2.24
C CYS A 237 -5.08 0.67 -2.89
N SER A 238 -6.15 -0.09 -2.79
CA SER A 238 -6.26 -1.43 -3.38
C SER A 238 -7.60 -1.64 -4.10
N GLY A 239 -8.14 -0.60 -4.70
CA GLY A 239 -9.39 -0.61 -5.44
C GLY A 239 -9.23 0.00 -6.83
N LEU A 240 -10.35 0.45 -7.35
CA LEU A 240 -10.38 1.18 -8.60
C LEU A 240 -9.50 2.42 -8.62
N CYS A 241 -8.97 3.14 -9.15
CA CYS A 241 -8.09 4.34 -9.00
C CYS A 241 -6.71 4.10 -8.39
N MET A 242 -6.28 2.85 -8.27
CA MET A 242 -4.98 2.51 -7.67
C MET A 242 -3.80 3.28 -8.32
N PRO A 243 -3.62 3.30 -9.65
CA PRO A 243 -2.58 4.09 -10.31
C PRO A 243 -2.69 5.60 -10.11
N GLU A 244 -3.91 6.15 -10.12
CA GLU A 244 -4.11 7.59 -9.91
C GLU A 244 -3.68 8.02 -8.51
N ILE A 245 -4.06 7.24 -7.50
CA ILE A 245 -3.69 7.53 -6.11
C ILE A 245 -2.17 7.37 -5.92
N ALA A 246 -1.53 6.40 -6.60
CA ALA A 246 -0.08 6.28 -6.60
C ALA A 246 0.61 7.51 -7.22
N ALA A 247 0.10 8.02 -8.33
CA ALA A 247 0.61 9.24 -8.97
C ALA A 247 0.49 10.45 -8.03
N MET A 248 -0.69 10.68 -7.43
CA MET A 248 -0.91 11.75 -6.46
C MET A 248 -0.03 11.60 -5.22
N GLY A 249 0.12 10.36 -4.71
CA GLY A 249 1.00 10.05 -3.59
C GLY A 249 2.46 10.38 -3.86
N ALA A 250 2.97 10.07 -5.05
CA ALA A 250 4.32 10.42 -5.47
C ALA A 250 4.53 11.94 -5.57
N LEU A 251 3.52 12.66 -6.08
CA LEU A 251 3.53 14.12 -6.19
C LEU A 251 3.48 14.83 -4.84
N GLU A 252 2.91 14.21 -3.81
CA GLU A 252 2.72 14.80 -2.46
C GLU A 252 3.56 14.12 -1.37
N ARG A 253 4.58 13.35 -1.74
CA ARG A 253 5.51 12.69 -0.81
C ARG A 253 4.83 11.72 0.17
N LEU A 254 4.00 10.83 -0.37
CA LEU A 254 3.51 9.67 0.37
C LEU A 254 4.68 8.71 0.68
N ASP A 255 4.63 8.05 1.83
CA ASP A 255 5.71 7.16 2.28
C ASP A 255 5.33 5.69 2.25
N VAL A 256 4.06 5.38 2.50
CA VAL A 256 3.54 4.02 2.59
C VAL A 256 2.18 3.96 1.89
N MET A 257 1.91 2.88 1.15
CA MET A 257 0.65 2.70 0.45
C MET A 257 0.18 1.24 0.50
N LEU A 258 -1.06 0.99 0.92
CA LEU A 258 -1.67 -0.31 0.67
C LEU A 258 -1.86 -0.47 -0.84
N ASN A 259 -1.21 -1.47 -1.42
CA ASN A 259 -1.20 -1.73 -2.85
C ASN A 259 -1.17 -3.24 -3.10
N ASP A 260 -2.35 -3.83 -3.28
CA ASP A 260 -2.51 -5.26 -3.47
C ASP A 260 -3.75 -5.56 -4.32
N ALA A 261 -3.52 -6.07 -5.53
CA ALA A 261 -4.58 -6.44 -6.45
C ALA A 261 -5.45 -7.58 -5.88
N LEU A 262 -4.82 -8.57 -5.24
CA LEU A 262 -5.55 -9.70 -4.66
C LEU A 262 -6.51 -9.25 -3.57
N TYR A 263 -6.14 -8.24 -2.77
CA TYR A 263 -7.07 -7.66 -1.81
C TYR A 263 -8.31 -7.04 -2.50
N GLY A 264 -8.12 -6.29 -3.57
CA GLY A 264 -9.22 -5.72 -4.35
C GLY A 264 -10.10 -6.79 -4.99
N ILE A 265 -9.50 -7.84 -5.54
CA ILE A 265 -10.20 -8.96 -6.19
C ILE A 265 -11.01 -9.77 -5.17
N LEU A 266 -10.38 -10.19 -4.07
CA LEU A 266 -11.00 -11.10 -3.10
C LEU A 266 -12.03 -10.41 -2.19
N PHE A 267 -11.82 -9.14 -1.83
CA PHE A 267 -12.68 -8.42 -0.87
C PHE A 267 -13.65 -7.44 -1.51
N ARG A 268 -13.46 -7.07 -2.78
CA ARG A 268 -14.28 -6.06 -3.46
C ARG A 268 -14.84 -6.54 -4.78
N ASP A 269 -14.55 -7.78 -5.15
CA ASP A 269 -15.01 -8.39 -6.41
C ASP A 269 -14.69 -7.54 -7.64
N ILE A 270 -13.52 -6.87 -7.61
CA ILE A 270 -13.05 -6.02 -8.70
C ILE A 270 -12.49 -6.90 -9.82
N ASN A 271 -12.69 -6.48 -11.06
CA ASN A 271 -12.21 -7.21 -12.24
C ASN A 271 -10.70 -7.50 -12.12
N MET A 272 -10.34 -8.78 -12.18
CA MET A 272 -8.98 -9.26 -11.94
C MET A 272 -8.00 -8.74 -13.00
N GLN A 273 -8.35 -8.80 -14.27
CA GLN A 273 -7.46 -8.38 -15.37
C GLN A 273 -7.11 -6.90 -15.27
N ARG A 274 -8.12 -6.04 -15.05
CA ARG A 274 -7.92 -4.60 -14.82
C ARG A 274 -7.02 -4.36 -13.60
N THR A 275 -7.35 -4.98 -12.47
CA THR A 275 -6.69 -4.70 -11.20
C THR A 275 -5.21 -5.12 -11.19
N ILE A 276 -4.85 -6.18 -11.91
CA ILE A 276 -3.45 -6.62 -12.05
C ILE A 276 -2.64 -5.61 -12.89
N VAL A 277 -3.20 -5.09 -13.99
CA VAL A 277 -2.57 -4.03 -14.79
C VAL A 277 -2.39 -2.76 -13.96
N ASP A 278 -3.45 -2.35 -13.24
CA ASP A 278 -3.42 -1.19 -12.34
C ASP A 278 -2.35 -1.33 -11.25
N GLN A 279 -2.22 -2.52 -10.65
CA GLN A 279 -1.20 -2.80 -9.65
C GLN A 279 0.21 -2.61 -10.20
N PHE A 280 0.50 -3.19 -11.34
CA PHE A 280 1.84 -3.10 -11.94
C PHE A 280 2.23 -1.64 -12.15
N PHE A 281 1.39 -0.86 -12.83
CA PHE A 281 1.68 0.55 -13.10
C PHE A 281 1.84 1.37 -11.81
N SER A 282 0.97 1.14 -10.82
CA SER A 282 1.09 1.80 -9.51
C SER A 282 2.38 1.44 -8.78
N ARG A 283 2.85 0.20 -8.89
CA ARG A 283 4.12 -0.26 -8.29
C ARG A 283 5.34 0.34 -8.97
N VAL A 284 5.31 0.55 -10.29
CA VAL A 284 6.37 1.29 -11.00
C VAL A 284 6.49 2.71 -10.44
N ILE A 285 5.37 3.41 -10.25
CA ILE A 285 5.36 4.76 -9.65
C ILE A 285 5.88 4.72 -8.20
N ASN A 286 5.36 3.80 -7.39
CA ASN A 286 5.76 3.65 -5.98
C ASN A 286 7.24 3.28 -5.84
N GLY A 287 7.74 2.39 -6.69
CA GLY A 287 9.15 2.00 -6.74
C GLY A 287 10.05 3.20 -6.99
N TYR A 288 9.71 4.01 -7.99
CA TYR A 288 10.45 5.22 -8.33
C TYR A 288 10.40 6.28 -7.22
N ALA A 289 9.22 6.52 -6.64
CA ALA A 289 9.02 7.50 -5.56
C ALA A 289 9.54 7.04 -4.18
N GLY A 290 10.06 5.83 -4.06
CA GLY A 290 10.56 5.28 -2.80
C GLY A 290 9.45 5.01 -1.78
N VAL A 291 8.23 4.76 -2.24
CA VAL A 291 7.07 4.42 -1.39
C VAL A 291 7.14 2.95 -0.99
N ILE A 292 6.88 2.65 0.27
CA ILE A 292 6.74 1.28 0.77
C ILE A 292 5.32 0.81 0.45
N ILE A 293 5.17 -0.31 -0.25
CA ILE A 293 3.85 -0.92 -0.41
C ILE A 293 3.51 -1.75 0.81
N ASN A 294 2.26 -1.68 1.26
CA ASN A 294 1.65 -2.67 2.14
C ASN A 294 0.83 -3.62 1.29
N THR A 295 0.95 -4.92 1.51
CA THR A 295 0.08 -5.92 0.90
C THR A 295 -0.94 -6.44 1.89
N GLY A 296 -2.00 -7.07 1.41
CA GLY A 296 -3.20 -7.35 2.20
C GLY A 296 -3.35 -8.81 2.60
N GLU A 297 -2.29 -9.61 2.54
CA GLU A 297 -2.34 -11.06 2.81
C GLU A 297 -2.88 -11.37 4.21
N ASP A 298 -2.59 -10.50 5.16
CA ASP A 298 -3.12 -10.57 6.53
C ASP A 298 -4.64 -10.44 6.61
N ASN A 299 -5.28 -9.81 5.61
CA ASN A 299 -6.73 -9.68 5.54
C ASN A 299 -7.42 -10.87 4.87
N TYR A 300 -6.71 -11.70 4.09
CA TYR A 300 -7.33 -12.81 3.38
C TYR A 300 -7.95 -13.83 4.33
N LEU A 301 -7.40 -13.98 5.52
CA LEU A 301 -7.89 -14.89 6.55
C LEU A 301 -9.01 -14.30 7.42
N THR A 302 -9.47 -13.08 7.18
CA THR A 302 -10.66 -12.55 7.87
C THR A 302 -11.92 -13.30 7.47
N THR A 303 -11.90 -14.01 6.35
CA THR A 303 -13.02 -14.79 5.79
C THR A 303 -12.80 -16.29 5.90
N ASP A 304 -11.61 -16.75 6.34
CA ASP A 304 -11.27 -18.17 6.47
C ASP A 304 -10.59 -18.46 7.83
N ASP A 305 -10.30 -19.73 8.08
CA ASP A 305 -9.57 -20.19 9.26
C ASP A 305 -8.07 -19.94 9.10
N ALA A 306 -7.51 -19.06 9.91
CA ALA A 306 -6.10 -18.73 9.91
C ALA A 306 -5.21 -19.96 10.16
N ILE A 307 -5.67 -20.92 10.97
CA ILE A 307 -4.89 -22.11 11.33
C ILE A 307 -4.78 -23.08 10.16
N THR A 308 -5.85 -23.27 9.39
CA THR A 308 -5.85 -24.17 8.23
C THR A 308 -5.33 -23.53 6.96
N ALA A 309 -5.52 -22.21 6.79
CA ALA A 309 -5.26 -21.47 5.55
C ALA A 309 -3.97 -20.60 5.57
N ALA A 310 -3.16 -20.63 6.63
CA ALA A 310 -1.94 -19.81 6.74
C ALA A 310 -0.97 -19.96 5.54
N HIS A 311 -0.94 -21.13 4.91
CA HIS A 311 -0.13 -21.38 3.72
C HIS A 311 -0.55 -20.57 2.50
N THR A 312 -1.82 -20.17 2.40
CA THR A 312 -2.31 -19.32 1.31
C THR A 312 -1.77 -17.89 1.44
N VAL A 313 -1.62 -17.41 2.67
CA VAL A 313 -1.01 -16.11 2.97
C VAL A 313 0.46 -16.11 2.57
N LEU A 314 1.23 -17.14 2.95
CA LEU A 314 2.64 -17.24 2.55
C LEU A 314 2.80 -17.37 1.03
N ALA A 315 1.94 -18.14 0.36
CA ALA A 315 1.95 -18.24 -1.11
C ALA A 315 1.70 -16.88 -1.75
N SER A 316 0.72 -16.12 -1.25
CA SER A 316 0.41 -14.76 -1.71
C SER A 316 1.55 -13.78 -1.45
N GLN A 317 2.28 -13.91 -0.35
CA GLN A 317 3.49 -13.10 -0.10
C GLN A 317 4.57 -13.35 -1.16
N PHE A 318 4.83 -14.60 -1.54
CA PHE A 318 5.78 -14.92 -2.62
C PHE A 318 5.33 -14.34 -3.97
N ILE A 319 4.03 -14.43 -4.29
CA ILE A 319 3.47 -13.84 -5.52
C ILE A 319 3.60 -12.31 -5.48
N ASN A 320 3.26 -11.67 -4.36
CA ASN A 320 3.39 -10.22 -4.21
C ASN A 320 4.86 -9.75 -4.26
N GLU A 321 5.79 -10.51 -3.68
CA GLU A 321 7.24 -10.28 -3.83
C GLU A 321 7.65 -10.32 -5.31
N ALA A 322 7.20 -11.34 -6.05
CA ALA A 322 7.51 -11.49 -7.47
C ALA A 322 6.97 -10.31 -8.30
N PHE A 323 5.69 -9.96 -8.17
CA PHE A 323 5.10 -8.81 -8.84
C PHE A 323 5.76 -7.47 -8.48
N ALA A 324 6.20 -7.31 -7.24
CA ALA A 324 6.91 -6.09 -6.85
C ALA A 324 8.30 -6.01 -7.49
N LYS A 325 9.02 -7.14 -7.58
CA LYS A 325 10.32 -7.22 -8.26
C LYS A 325 10.20 -6.95 -9.76
N THR A 326 9.17 -7.48 -10.41
CA THR A 326 8.89 -7.23 -11.84
C THR A 326 8.64 -5.73 -12.10
N ALA A 327 7.99 -5.03 -11.17
CA ALA A 327 7.80 -3.58 -11.23
C ALA A 327 9.03 -2.75 -10.81
N GLY A 328 10.19 -3.38 -10.55
CA GLY A 328 11.44 -2.71 -10.20
C GLY A 328 11.53 -2.24 -8.75
N MET A 329 10.66 -2.72 -7.85
CA MET A 329 10.72 -2.37 -6.44
C MET A 329 11.84 -3.10 -5.71
N ARG A 330 12.43 -2.44 -4.71
CA ARG A 330 13.44 -3.03 -3.82
C ARG A 330 12.78 -3.76 -2.64
N GLU A 331 13.48 -4.71 -2.03
CA GLU A 331 12.98 -5.47 -0.89
C GLU A 331 12.56 -4.56 0.28
N GLU A 332 13.30 -3.46 0.53
CA GLU A 332 13.00 -2.49 1.57
C GLU A 332 11.70 -1.69 1.33
N GLN A 333 11.10 -1.84 0.17
CA GLN A 333 9.81 -1.23 -0.19
C GLN A 333 8.64 -2.22 -0.10
N MET A 334 8.88 -3.46 0.31
CA MET A 334 7.87 -4.53 0.32
C MET A 334 7.35 -4.79 1.74
N GLY A 335 6.34 -4.05 2.15
CA GLY A 335 5.60 -4.28 3.38
C GLY A 335 4.61 -5.43 3.23
N LEU A 336 5.15 -6.65 2.96
CA LEU A 336 4.34 -7.84 2.80
C LEU A 336 3.58 -8.14 4.09
N GLY A 337 2.25 -8.30 3.98
CA GLY A 337 1.38 -8.61 5.09
C GLY A 337 1.49 -10.07 5.50
N HIS A 338 1.28 -10.38 6.78
CA HIS A 338 1.17 -11.76 7.21
C HIS A 338 0.03 -11.95 8.21
N ALA A 339 -0.54 -13.15 8.20
CA ALA A 339 -1.67 -13.52 9.00
C ALA A 339 -1.28 -13.76 10.45
N PHE A 340 -2.23 -13.57 11.30
CA PHE A 340 -2.18 -13.95 12.70
C PHE A 340 -3.02 -15.21 12.94
N GLU A 341 -2.58 -16.03 13.90
CA GLU A 341 -3.16 -17.33 14.22
C GLU A 341 -3.66 -17.41 15.68
N MET A 342 -3.86 -16.29 16.36
CA MET A 342 -4.30 -16.26 17.75
C MET A 342 -5.82 -16.40 17.88
N ASP A 343 -6.34 -17.61 17.57
CA ASP A 343 -7.73 -17.95 17.85
C ASP A 343 -7.88 -18.35 19.33
N PRO A 344 -8.68 -17.62 20.13
CA PRO A 344 -8.84 -17.90 21.55
C PRO A 344 -9.57 -19.21 21.86
N ALA A 345 -10.15 -19.88 20.88
CA ALA A 345 -10.81 -21.18 21.04
C ALA A 345 -9.84 -22.36 20.81
N VAL A 346 -8.64 -22.11 20.34
CA VAL A 346 -7.64 -23.13 20.00
C VAL A 346 -6.44 -22.99 20.95
N GLU A 347 -5.96 -24.12 21.46
CA GLU A 347 -4.77 -24.14 22.31
C GLU A 347 -3.51 -23.85 21.51
N ASP A 348 -2.48 -23.30 22.17
CA ASP A 348 -1.15 -23.01 21.61
C ASP A 348 -1.10 -22.00 20.44
N THR A 349 -2.18 -21.28 20.15
CA THR A 349 -2.25 -20.34 19.01
C THR A 349 -1.24 -19.19 19.10
N PHE A 350 -0.77 -18.81 20.28
CA PHE A 350 0.35 -17.89 20.41
C PHE A 350 1.67 -18.47 19.87
N LEU A 351 1.88 -19.77 19.97
CA LEU A 351 3.04 -20.45 19.38
C LEU A 351 2.91 -20.51 17.86
N TYR A 352 1.70 -20.66 17.34
CA TYR A 352 1.47 -20.61 15.87
C TYR A 352 1.73 -19.21 15.34
N GLU A 353 1.29 -18.18 16.06
CA GLU A 353 1.56 -16.78 15.70
C GLU A 353 3.07 -16.49 15.68
N LEU A 354 3.83 -16.95 16.69
CA LEU A 354 5.30 -16.86 16.69
C LEU A 354 5.92 -17.58 15.49
N ALA A 355 5.39 -18.75 15.13
CA ALA A 355 5.86 -19.51 13.98
C ALA A 355 5.65 -18.72 12.68
N GLN A 356 4.46 -18.18 12.47
CA GLN A 356 4.10 -17.42 11.27
C GLN A 356 4.94 -16.14 11.14
N ALA A 357 5.01 -15.35 12.21
CA ALA A 357 5.74 -14.09 12.19
C ALA A 357 7.26 -14.29 12.03
N GLN A 358 7.85 -15.27 12.72
CA GLN A 358 9.27 -15.60 12.59
C GLN A 358 9.58 -16.18 11.19
N MET A 359 8.71 -17.01 10.63
CA MET A 359 8.86 -17.58 9.29
C MET A 359 8.86 -16.47 8.23
N ALA A 360 7.91 -15.56 8.27
CA ALA A 360 7.86 -14.43 7.35
C ALA A 360 9.14 -13.59 7.45
N ARG A 361 9.65 -13.31 8.67
CA ARG A 361 10.89 -12.58 8.88
C ARG A 361 12.12 -13.31 8.34
N GLU A 362 12.22 -14.64 8.49
CA GLU A 362 13.36 -15.39 7.98
C GLU A 362 13.34 -15.55 6.46
N ILE A 363 12.14 -15.65 5.85
CA ILE A 363 11.99 -15.74 4.39
C ILE A 363 12.23 -14.38 3.71
N PHE A 364 11.76 -13.27 4.31
CA PHE A 364 11.85 -11.93 3.76
C PHE A 364 12.66 -10.99 4.68
N PRO A 365 13.97 -11.21 4.83
CA PRO A 365 14.77 -10.58 5.88
C PRO A 365 14.91 -9.06 5.71
N ASN A 366 14.89 -8.54 4.49
CA ASN A 366 15.05 -7.12 4.18
C ASN A 366 13.72 -6.38 4.02
N ALA A 367 12.63 -7.12 3.86
CA ALA A 367 11.29 -6.53 3.73
C ALA A 367 10.82 -5.93 5.07
N PRO A 368 10.21 -4.73 5.08
CA PRO A 368 9.72 -4.14 6.33
C PRO A 368 8.48 -4.83 6.90
N LEU A 369 7.97 -5.84 6.30
CA LEU A 369 6.81 -6.65 6.67
C LEU A 369 5.72 -5.88 7.45
N LYS A 370 4.51 -5.86 6.91
CA LYS A 370 3.36 -5.30 7.62
C LYS A 370 2.77 -6.36 8.55
N TYR A 371 2.58 -6.00 9.81
CA TYR A 371 1.97 -6.85 10.79
C TYR A 371 0.69 -6.20 11.32
N MET A 372 -0.44 -6.89 11.12
CA MET A 372 -1.77 -6.39 11.47
C MET A 372 -2.26 -7.02 12.78
N PRO A 373 -2.90 -6.23 13.68
CA PRO A 373 -3.38 -6.75 14.95
C PRO A 373 -4.56 -7.71 14.78
N PRO A 374 -4.81 -8.60 15.75
CA PRO A 374 -5.93 -9.52 15.71
C PRO A 374 -7.26 -8.76 15.85
N THR A 375 -8.00 -8.64 14.76
CA THR A 375 -9.29 -7.95 14.70
C THR A 375 -10.48 -8.91 14.76
N LYS A 376 -10.33 -10.10 14.17
CA LYS A 376 -11.39 -11.12 14.03
C LYS A 376 -12.03 -11.55 15.37
N PHE A 377 -11.24 -11.57 16.43
CA PHE A 377 -11.67 -12.08 17.74
C PHE A 377 -11.91 -10.98 18.79
N MET A 378 -11.94 -9.72 18.37
CA MET A 378 -12.33 -8.60 19.24
C MET A 378 -13.82 -8.68 19.57
N THR A 379 -14.19 -8.54 20.86
CA THR A 379 -15.56 -8.81 21.35
C THR A 379 -16.20 -7.63 22.05
N GLY A 380 -15.59 -6.47 22.09
CA GLY A 380 -16.04 -5.34 22.91
C GLY A 380 -15.69 -5.45 24.40
N ASN A 381 -15.09 -6.55 24.85
CA ASN A 381 -14.46 -6.61 26.15
C ASN A 381 -13.08 -5.96 26.07
N ILE A 382 -12.98 -4.71 26.52
CA ILE A 382 -11.76 -3.90 26.40
C ILE A 382 -10.55 -4.51 27.13
N PHE A 383 -10.75 -5.21 28.24
CA PHE A 383 -9.66 -5.89 28.95
C PHE A 383 -9.11 -7.05 28.14
N ARG A 384 -9.98 -7.82 27.51
CA ARG A 384 -9.58 -8.90 26.60
C ARG A 384 -8.89 -8.33 25.35
N GLY A 385 -9.46 -7.27 24.77
CA GLY A 385 -8.86 -6.58 23.62
C GLY A 385 -7.46 -6.07 23.96
N HIS A 386 -7.26 -5.44 25.10
CA HIS A 386 -5.96 -4.97 25.56
C HIS A 386 -4.94 -6.11 25.72
N ILE A 387 -5.36 -7.28 26.22
CA ILE A 387 -4.48 -8.46 26.30
C ILE A 387 -4.11 -8.97 24.91
N GLN A 388 -5.07 -9.04 23.98
CA GLN A 388 -4.82 -9.47 22.60
C GLN A 388 -3.82 -8.53 21.90
N ASP A 389 -3.98 -7.22 22.05
CA ASP A 389 -3.05 -6.22 21.54
C ASP A 389 -1.65 -6.35 22.17
N ALA A 390 -1.59 -6.64 23.48
CA ALA A 390 -0.32 -6.86 24.18
C ALA A 390 0.41 -8.11 23.65
N LEU A 391 -0.28 -9.22 23.47
CA LEU A 391 0.28 -10.44 22.89
C LEU A 391 0.78 -10.22 21.47
N PHE A 392 0.04 -9.48 20.66
CA PHE A 392 0.42 -9.06 19.33
C PHE A 392 1.70 -8.22 19.35
N ASN A 393 1.78 -7.22 20.22
CA ASN A 393 2.98 -6.39 20.39
C ASN A 393 4.18 -7.21 20.86
N MET A 394 3.97 -8.26 21.69
CA MET A 394 5.03 -9.19 22.08
C MET A 394 5.56 -9.96 20.87
N VAL A 395 4.70 -10.53 20.03
CA VAL A 395 5.14 -11.21 18.81
C VAL A 395 5.91 -10.26 17.90
N THR A 396 5.43 -9.03 17.75
CA THR A 396 6.08 -7.98 16.94
C THR A 396 7.54 -7.79 17.34
N ILE A 397 7.81 -7.58 18.63
CA ILE A 397 9.19 -7.32 19.10
C ILE A 397 10.05 -8.57 19.13
N LEU A 398 9.48 -9.72 19.48
CA LEU A 398 10.21 -11.00 19.54
C LEU A 398 10.69 -11.49 18.18
N THR A 399 9.95 -11.17 17.11
CA THR A 399 10.23 -11.63 15.74
C THR A 399 10.77 -10.52 14.82
N GLY A 400 10.96 -9.30 15.35
CA GLY A 400 11.56 -8.19 14.61
C GLY A 400 10.69 -7.69 13.45
N GLN A 401 9.37 -7.64 13.63
CA GLN A 401 8.47 -7.04 12.64
C GLN A 401 8.66 -5.53 12.59
N LYS A 402 8.46 -4.91 11.41
CA LYS A 402 8.82 -3.50 11.23
C LYS A 402 7.61 -2.56 11.14
N LEU A 403 6.59 -2.86 10.33
CA LEU A 403 5.40 -2.05 10.20
C LEU A 403 4.30 -2.58 11.12
N CYS A 404 4.30 -2.16 12.38
CA CYS A 404 3.36 -2.65 13.39
C CYS A 404 2.10 -1.78 13.40
N LEU A 405 1.02 -2.24 12.74
CA LEU A 405 -0.29 -1.59 12.86
C LEU A 405 -0.86 -1.88 14.25
N LEU A 406 -1.08 -0.82 15.02
CA LEU A 406 -1.50 -0.96 16.41
C LEU A 406 -2.98 -1.33 16.52
N GLY A 407 -3.28 -2.34 17.31
CA GLY A 407 -4.62 -2.72 17.68
C GLY A 407 -5.25 -1.74 18.68
N MET A 408 -6.57 -1.63 18.60
CA MET A 408 -7.38 -0.78 19.49
C MET A 408 -8.31 -1.65 20.30
N MET A 409 -8.16 -1.66 21.61
CA MET A 409 -9.01 -2.45 22.52
C MET A 409 -10.50 -2.16 22.40
N THR A 410 -10.86 -1.02 21.80
CA THR A 410 -12.24 -0.55 21.58
C THR A 410 -12.75 -0.79 20.16
N GLU A 411 -11.98 -1.45 19.30
CA GLU A 411 -12.28 -1.60 17.87
C GLU A 411 -13.66 -2.21 17.58
N ALA A 412 -14.08 -3.19 18.38
CA ALA A 412 -15.40 -3.82 18.25
C ALA A 412 -16.55 -3.03 18.87
N ILE A 413 -16.30 -1.84 19.41
CA ILE A 413 -17.31 -1.01 20.09
C ILE A 413 -17.67 0.22 19.26
N HIS A 414 -16.66 0.96 18.81
CA HIS A 414 -16.80 2.22 18.08
C HIS A 414 -15.53 2.55 17.31
N THR A 415 -15.61 3.52 16.39
CA THR A 415 -14.43 4.11 15.76
C THR A 415 -13.51 4.69 16.84
N PRO A 416 -12.20 4.35 16.85
CA PRO A 416 -11.30 4.75 17.91
C PRO A 416 -11.21 6.26 18.11
N PHE A 417 -11.29 6.71 19.36
CA PHE A 417 -11.02 8.08 19.76
C PHE A 417 -9.51 8.33 19.90
N MET A 418 -9.13 9.58 20.10
CA MET A 418 -7.72 9.95 20.38
C MET A 418 -7.20 9.27 21.63
N SER A 419 -8.02 9.11 22.67
CA SER A 419 -7.66 8.39 23.91
C SER A 419 -7.36 6.91 23.66
N ASP A 420 -8.11 6.25 22.80
CA ASP A 420 -7.91 4.83 22.49
C ASP A 420 -6.57 4.63 21.77
N ARG A 421 -6.26 5.53 20.82
CA ARG A 421 -4.96 5.53 20.14
C ARG A 421 -3.79 5.79 21.09
N ALA A 422 -3.97 6.74 22.04
CA ALA A 422 -2.96 7.02 23.05
C ALA A 422 -2.65 5.78 23.90
N LEU A 423 -3.67 5.07 24.37
CA LEU A 423 -3.52 3.86 25.17
C LEU A 423 -2.90 2.70 24.35
N SER A 424 -3.23 2.60 23.07
CA SER A 424 -2.61 1.61 22.18
C SER A 424 -1.11 1.89 21.96
N ILE A 425 -0.76 3.15 21.73
CA ILE A 425 0.65 3.58 21.62
C ILE A 425 1.41 3.31 22.92
N GLU A 426 0.82 3.62 24.07
CA GLU A 426 1.43 3.38 25.39
C GLU A 426 1.67 1.88 25.62
N ASN A 427 0.69 1.02 25.32
CA ASN A 427 0.80 -0.43 25.38
C ASN A 427 2.00 -0.93 24.55
N ALA A 428 2.06 -0.54 23.29
CA ALA A 428 3.14 -0.95 22.38
C ALA A 428 4.52 -0.44 22.87
N GLN A 429 4.61 0.82 23.25
CA GLN A 429 5.87 1.41 23.78
C GLN A 429 6.35 0.71 25.03
N TYR A 430 5.44 0.37 25.95
CA TYR A 430 5.76 -0.37 27.15
C TYR A 430 6.38 -1.72 26.83
N ILE A 431 5.73 -2.50 25.96
CA ILE A 431 6.17 -3.85 25.56
C ILE A 431 7.49 -3.77 24.79
N PHE A 432 7.59 -2.90 23.80
CA PHE A 432 8.81 -2.78 22.98
C PHE A 432 10.02 -2.34 23.79
N ARG A 433 9.82 -1.50 24.82
CA ARG A 433 10.90 -1.10 25.70
C ARG A 433 11.32 -2.21 26.67
N THR A 434 10.34 -2.87 27.30
CA THR A 434 10.62 -3.88 28.34
C THR A 434 11.12 -5.19 27.76
N MET A 435 10.83 -5.48 26.50
CA MET A 435 11.19 -6.73 25.81
C MET A 435 12.16 -6.51 24.64
N LYS A 436 12.84 -5.37 24.58
CA LYS A 436 13.64 -4.95 23.42
C LYS A 436 14.54 -6.07 22.86
N ASP A 437 15.30 -6.70 23.73
CA ASP A 437 16.29 -7.69 23.33
C ASP A 437 15.86 -9.14 23.59
N LEU A 438 14.62 -9.35 24.08
CA LEU A 438 14.13 -10.67 24.47
C LEU A 438 14.14 -11.65 23.28
N GLY A 439 13.86 -11.16 22.08
CA GLY A 439 13.91 -11.99 20.87
C GLY A 439 15.29 -12.61 20.63
N SER A 440 16.38 -11.92 20.94
CA SER A 440 17.75 -12.44 20.81
C SER A 440 18.14 -13.46 21.88
N GLU A 441 17.48 -13.41 23.04
CA GLU A 441 17.71 -14.34 24.16
C GLU A 441 16.95 -15.66 24.03
N LEU A 442 16.02 -15.78 23.05
CA LEU A 442 15.17 -16.96 22.89
C LEU A 442 15.56 -17.77 21.65
N THR A 443 15.61 -19.07 21.83
CA THR A 443 15.69 -20.06 20.74
C THR A 443 14.46 -20.97 20.78
N TYR A 444 14.06 -21.49 19.61
CA TYR A 444 12.93 -22.40 19.53
C TYR A 444 13.39 -23.86 19.64
N LYS A 445 12.61 -24.66 20.39
CA LYS A 445 12.88 -26.07 20.60
C LYS A 445 12.93 -26.80 19.25
N GLU A 446 13.98 -27.56 19.02
CA GLU A 446 14.07 -28.48 17.89
C GLU A 446 12.90 -29.49 17.95
N ASN A 447 12.24 -29.71 16.82
CA ASN A 447 11.00 -30.50 16.73
C ASN A 447 9.87 -30.04 17.67
N GLY A 448 9.90 -28.76 18.10
CA GLY A 448 8.84 -28.13 18.86
C GLY A 448 7.71 -27.58 17.97
N ILE A 449 6.61 -27.15 18.59
CA ILE A 449 5.41 -26.66 17.90
C ILE A 449 5.76 -25.54 16.90
N ILE A 450 6.56 -24.56 17.30
CA ILE A 450 6.89 -23.38 16.48
C ILE A 450 7.62 -23.81 15.20
N ARG A 451 8.68 -24.62 15.31
CA ARG A 451 9.46 -25.08 14.13
C ARG A 451 8.65 -25.99 13.23
N ASN A 452 7.89 -26.92 13.80
CA ASN A 452 7.04 -27.82 13.05
C ASN A 452 5.97 -27.07 12.28
N ARG A 453 5.31 -26.11 12.93
CA ARG A 453 4.28 -25.27 12.30
C ARG A 453 4.84 -24.47 11.13
N ALA A 454 5.95 -23.79 11.30
CA ALA A 454 6.58 -23.00 10.24
C ALA A 454 6.94 -23.86 9.01
N ASN A 455 7.52 -25.04 9.21
CA ASN A 455 7.87 -25.95 8.12
C ASN A 455 6.63 -26.58 7.46
N GLU A 456 5.57 -26.86 8.21
CA GLU A 456 4.30 -27.31 7.66
C GLU A 456 3.69 -26.25 6.72
N VAL A 457 3.60 -25.00 7.18
CA VAL A 457 3.06 -23.90 6.38
C VAL A 457 3.89 -23.65 5.13
N LEU A 458 5.24 -23.66 5.24
CA LEU A 458 6.14 -23.51 4.09
C LEU A 458 5.94 -24.63 3.07
N THR A 459 5.82 -25.89 3.51
CA THR A 459 5.59 -27.03 2.62
C THR A 459 4.29 -26.86 1.85
N LYS A 460 3.19 -26.61 2.55
CA LYS A 460 1.87 -26.41 1.93
C LYS A 460 1.84 -25.21 0.97
N ALA A 461 2.51 -24.10 1.32
CA ALA A 461 2.59 -22.93 0.45
C ALA A 461 3.39 -23.25 -0.84
N THR A 462 4.48 -23.99 -0.72
CA THR A 462 5.28 -24.40 -1.88
C THR A 462 4.49 -25.34 -2.79
N ASP A 463 3.74 -26.28 -2.23
CA ASP A 463 2.90 -27.20 -3.00
C ASP A 463 1.79 -26.44 -3.73
N LEU A 464 1.11 -25.49 -3.05
CA LEU A 464 0.10 -24.63 -3.65
C LEU A 464 0.67 -23.81 -4.83
N LEU A 465 1.84 -23.19 -4.67
CA LEU A 465 2.47 -22.42 -5.74
C LEU A 465 2.83 -23.29 -6.95
N LYS A 466 3.28 -24.54 -6.73
CA LYS A 466 3.53 -25.51 -7.81
C LYS A 466 2.24 -25.96 -8.52
N GLU A 467 1.12 -25.96 -7.83
CA GLU A 467 -0.18 -26.23 -8.45
C GLU A 467 -0.63 -25.04 -9.31
N ILE A 468 -0.51 -23.82 -8.79
CA ILE A 468 -0.86 -22.58 -9.54
C ILE A 468 0.02 -22.44 -10.79
N GLU A 469 1.32 -22.72 -10.70
CA GLU A 469 2.27 -22.67 -11.84
C GLU A 469 1.86 -23.56 -13.03
N LYS A 470 1.04 -24.58 -12.81
CA LYS A 470 0.62 -25.53 -13.85
C LYS A 470 -0.68 -25.12 -14.57
N LEU A 471 -1.39 -24.14 -14.01
CA LEU A 471 -2.65 -23.64 -14.57
C LEU A 471 -2.40 -22.65 -15.70
#